data_a1808f6f7aad2d3dfd0f966df839c5b8
#
_entry.id   a1808f6f7aad2d3dfd0f966df839c5b8
#
_cell.length_a   1.000
_cell.length_b   1.000
_cell.length_c   1.000
_cell.angle_alpha   90.00
_cell.angle_beta   90.00
_cell.angle_gamma   90.00
#
_symmetry.space_group_name_H-M   'P 1'
#
loop_
_entity.id
_entity.type
_entity.pdbx_description
1 polymer ?
#
loop_
_entity_poly.entity_id
_entity_poly.type
_entity_poly.pdbx_seq_one_letter_code
_entity_poly.pdbx_strand_id
1 'polypeptide(L)'
;MQNYEAGLRFLQTHKYDKAKACFEKVVGGPSPQLNDRAAVHLSVCKQHLDLGAASFKSPEEQYDYAVSLMNTGDYLGAREVFEDMTQKHPTLDYVWYGAGALQCLMGHFPDAISRLSEAIRLNPANRFQARNDVDFKSMADDPRFTELLYPDVSVEGPADPDHKWHF
;
A
#
# COMPACT_ATOMS: atom_id res chain seq x y z
N MET A 1 -19.90 1.87 -26.83
CA MET A 1 -20.08 2.70 -25.61
C MET A 1 -20.04 1.88 -24.34
N GLN A 2 -20.86 0.85 -24.18
CA GLN A 2 -20.92 0.06 -22.94
C GLN A 2 -19.58 -0.57 -22.53
N ASN A 3 -18.81 -1.11 -23.49
CA ASN A 3 -17.50 -1.71 -23.20
C ASN A 3 -16.46 -0.68 -22.78
N TYR A 4 -16.50 0.52 -23.36
CA TYR A 4 -15.61 1.60 -22.97
C TYR A 4 -15.89 2.09 -21.54
N GLU A 5 -17.15 2.32 -21.22
CA GLU A 5 -17.57 2.74 -19.88
C GLU A 5 -17.29 1.67 -18.82
N ALA A 6 -17.52 0.40 -19.15
CA ALA A 6 -17.20 -0.72 -18.27
C ALA A 6 -15.69 -0.79 -18.02
N GLY A 7 -14.88 -0.61 -19.08
CA GLY A 7 -13.43 -0.55 -18.97
C GLY A 7 -12.95 0.56 -18.03
N LEU A 8 -13.52 1.75 -18.14
CA LEU A 8 -13.21 2.88 -17.25
C LEU A 8 -13.56 2.57 -15.79
N ARG A 9 -14.70 1.94 -15.54
CA ARG A 9 -15.10 1.53 -14.17
C ARG A 9 -14.13 0.49 -13.60
N PHE A 10 -13.74 -0.50 -14.38
CA PHE A 10 -12.75 -1.48 -13.94
C PHE A 10 -11.37 -0.85 -13.70
N LEU A 11 -11.00 0.13 -14.53
CA LEU A 11 -9.77 0.88 -14.36
C LEU A 11 -9.76 1.66 -13.03
N GLN A 12 -10.89 2.31 -12.68
CA GLN A 12 -11.05 3.03 -11.41
C GLN A 12 -10.99 2.12 -10.19
N THR A 13 -11.39 0.87 -10.33
CA THR A 13 -11.34 -0.15 -9.28
C THR A 13 -10.09 -1.03 -9.35
N HIS A 14 -9.13 -0.67 -10.19
CA HIS A 14 -7.85 -1.36 -10.39
C HIS A 14 -7.97 -2.83 -10.81
N LYS A 15 -9.04 -3.17 -11.48
CA LYS A 15 -9.25 -4.49 -12.09
C LYS A 15 -8.73 -4.48 -13.52
N TYR A 16 -7.41 -4.44 -13.67
CA TYR A 16 -6.75 -4.24 -14.96
C TYR A 16 -7.00 -5.37 -15.95
N ASP A 17 -7.13 -6.59 -15.51
CA ASP A 17 -7.48 -7.75 -16.35
C ASP A 17 -8.84 -7.60 -17.01
N LYS A 18 -9.85 -7.16 -16.24
CA LYS A 18 -11.20 -6.91 -16.73
C LYS A 18 -11.27 -5.66 -17.58
N ALA A 19 -10.57 -4.59 -17.17
CA ALA A 19 -10.45 -3.36 -17.95
C ALA A 19 -9.82 -3.64 -19.31
N LYS A 20 -8.73 -4.40 -19.35
CA LYS A 20 -8.07 -4.82 -20.58
C LYS A 20 -9.05 -5.52 -21.54
N ALA A 21 -9.80 -6.49 -21.05
CA ALA A 21 -10.78 -7.23 -21.87
C ALA A 21 -11.84 -6.30 -22.45
N CYS A 22 -12.31 -5.31 -21.69
CA CYS A 22 -13.28 -4.32 -22.17
C CYS A 22 -12.69 -3.41 -23.27
N PHE A 23 -11.48 -2.89 -23.06
CA PHE A 23 -10.83 -2.00 -24.02
C PHE A 23 -10.42 -2.73 -25.32
N GLU A 24 -10.04 -3.99 -25.23
CA GLU A 24 -9.76 -4.81 -26.42
C GLU A 24 -10.97 -4.93 -27.35
N LYS A 25 -12.17 -5.01 -26.79
CA LYS A 25 -13.42 -5.04 -27.56
C LYS A 25 -13.72 -3.70 -28.24
N VAL A 26 -13.26 -2.58 -27.68
CA VAL A 26 -13.49 -1.25 -28.22
C VAL A 26 -12.50 -0.91 -29.34
N VAL A 27 -11.26 -1.33 -29.24
CA VAL A 27 -10.17 -0.97 -30.18
C VAL A 27 -10.45 -1.40 -31.61
N GLY A 28 -11.24 -2.42 -31.85
CA GLY A 28 -11.64 -2.84 -33.18
C GLY A 28 -12.98 -2.27 -33.66
N GLY A 29 -13.57 -1.34 -32.91
CA GLY A 29 -14.91 -0.85 -33.15
C GLY A 29 -15.01 0.26 -34.21
N PRO A 30 -16.25 0.70 -34.51
CA PRO A 30 -16.52 1.63 -35.62
C PRO A 30 -16.16 3.10 -35.34
N SER A 31 -15.85 3.47 -34.08
CA SER A 31 -15.51 4.84 -33.72
C SER A 31 -13.99 5.05 -33.62
N PRO A 32 -13.35 5.77 -34.55
CA PRO A 32 -11.91 6.03 -34.48
C PRO A 32 -11.49 6.77 -33.20
N GLN A 33 -12.30 7.72 -32.73
CA GLN A 33 -12.02 8.49 -31.51
C GLN A 33 -12.01 7.62 -30.25
N LEU A 34 -12.97 6.70 -30.12
CA LEU A 34 -13.01 5.74 -29.04
C LEU A 34 -11.89 4.72 -29.13
N ASN A 35 -11.52 4.32 -30.34
CA ASN A 35 -10.41 3.40 -30.56
C ASN A 35 -9.09 3.97 -30.06
N ASP A 36 -8.81 5.25 -30.35
CA ASP A 36 -7.60 5.91 -29.91
C ASP A 36 -7.53 6.03 -28.38
N ARG A 37 -8.63 6.40 -27.76
CA ARG A 37 -8.72 6.50 -26.29
C ARG A 37 -8.61 5.13 -25.62
N ALA A 38 -9.29 4.13 -26.15
CA ALA A 38 -9.23 2.77 -25.64
C ALA A 38 -7.82 2.19 -25.80
N ALA A 39 -7.11 2.52 -26.88
CA ALA A 39 -5.73 2.07 -27.08
C ALA A 39 -4.79 2.62 -26.00
N VAL A 40 -4.95 3.88 -25.59
CA VAL A 40 -4.18 4.47 -24.47
C VAL A 40 -4.46 3.75 -23.17
N HIS A 41 -5.74 3.54 -22.82
CA HIS A 41 -6.12 2.81 -21.60
C HIS A 41 -5.67 1.35 -21.65
N LEU A 42 -5.73 0.72 -22.81
CA LEU A 42 -5.26 -0.65 -22.99
C LEU A 42 -3.75 -0.75 -22.74
N SER A 43 -2.98 0.21 -23.23
CA SER A 43 -1.54 0.30 -22.94
C SER A 43 -1.25 0.41 -21.46
N VAL A 44 -2.00 1.25 -20.74
CA VAL A 44 -1.89 1.38 -19.28
C VAL A 44 -2.21 0.06 -18.58
N CYS A 45 -3.28 -0.63 -18.97
CA CYS A 45 -3.65 -1.93 -18.42
C CYS A 45 -2.56 -2.98 -18.63
N LYS A 46 -2.02 -3.07 -19.86
CA LYS A 46 -0.93 -3.99 -20.19
C LYS A 46 0.31 -3.71 -19.36
N GLN A 47 0.65 -2.44 -19.19
CA GLN A 47 1.79 -2.02 -18.37
C GLN A 47 1.63 -2.47 -16.92
N HIS A 48 0.47 -2.27 -16.32
CA HIS A 48 0.18 -2.73 -14.94
C HIS A 48 0.19 -4.25 -14.83
N LEU A 49 -0.37 -4.97 -15.80
CA LEU A 49 -0.39 -6.43 -15.81
C LEU A 49 1.02 -7.01 -16.03
N ASP A 50 1.83 -6.41 -16.90
CA ASP A 50 3.21 -6.81 -17.14
C ASP A 50 4.07 -6.60 -15.90
N LEU A 51 3.82 -5.53 -15.13
CA LEU A 51 4.47 -5.27 -13.86
C LEU A 51 4.08 -6.32 -12.80
N GLY A 52 2.83 -6.77 -12.79
CA GLY A 52 2.38 -7.89 -11.95
C GLY A 52 2.94 -9.23 -12.39
N ALA A 53 3.28 -9.37 -13.68
CA ALA A 53 3.89 -10.56 -14.27
C ALA A 53 5.41 -10.45 -14.37
N ALA A 54 6.00 -9.26 -14.18
CA ALA A 54 7.45 -9.08 -14.20
C ALA A 54 8.08 -9.89 -13.06
N SER A 55 8.90 -10.88 -13.44
CA SER A 55 9.65 -11.63 -12.46
C SER A 55 10.80 -10.78 -11.96
N PHE A 56 10.65 -10.22 -10.76
CA PHE A 56 11.74 -9.59 -10.05
C PHE A 56 12.75 -10.67 -9.64
N LYS A 57 14.03 -10.33 -9.68
CA LYS A 57 15.11 -11.26 -9.32
C LYS A 57 15.11 -11.59 -7.82
N SER A 58 14.58 -10.69 -7.01
CA SER A 58 14.55 -10.83 -5.56
C SER A 58 13.38 -10.02 -4.97
N PRO A 59 12.95 -10.35 -3.73
CA PRO A 59 11.99 -9.51 -3.01
C PRO A 59 12.49 -8.07 -2.82
N GLU A 60 13.78 -7.87 -2.63
CA GLU A 60 14.39 -6.55 -2.48
C GLU A 60 14.20 -5.71 -3.73
N GLU A 61 14.36 -6.28 -4.91
CA GLU A 61 14.12 -5.59 -6.19
C GLU A 61 12.66 -5.19 -6.34
N GLN A 62 11.75 -6.07 -5.98
CA GLN A 62 10.31 -5.78 -6.00
C GLN A 62 9.94 -4.67 -5.00
N TYR A 63 10.53 -4.70 -3.81
CA TYR A 63 10.36 -3.67 -2.79
C TYR A 63 10.86 -2.30 -3.28
N ASP A 64 12.06 -2.26 -3.86
CA ASP A 64 12.63 -1.03 -4.42
C ASP A 64 11.73 -0.44 -5.50
N TYR A 65 11.13 -1.30 -6.32
CA TYR A 65 10.16 -0.89 -7.32
C TYR A 65 8.90 -0.26 -6.67
N ALA A 66 8.36 -0.87 -5.62
CA ALA A 66 7.21 -0.32 -4.90
C ALA A 66 7.52 1.05 -4.28
N VAL A 67 8.71 1.20 -3.68
CA VAL A 67 9.18 2.49 -3.14
C VAL A 67 9.34 3.54 -4.23
N SER A 68 9.85 3.15 -5.38
CA SER A 68 9.95 4.03 -6.56
C SER A 68 8.58 4.55 -6.98
N LEU A 69 7.55 3.70 -7.00
CA LEU A 69 6.18 4.12 -7.29
C LEU A 69 5.64 5.10 -6.24
N MET A 70 5.90 4.85 -4.96
CA MET A 70 5.54 5.80 -3.88
C MET A 70 6.17 7.17 -4.10
N ASN A 71 7.45 7.19 -4.41
CA ASN A 71 8.21 8.43 -4.59
C ASN A 71 7.75 9.24 -5.80
N THR A 72 7.20 8.60 -6.80
CA THR A 72 6.63 9.26 -7.99
C THR A 72 5.15 9.61 -7.82
N GLY A 73 4.55 9.27 -6.67
CA GLY A 73 3.15 9.56 -6.37
C GLY A 73 2.16 8.52 -6.91
N ASP A 74 2.64 7.43 -7.51
CA ASP A 74 1.78 6.31 -7.95
C ASP A 74 1.47 5.39 -6.76
N TYR A 75 0.65 5.89 -5.83
CA TYR A 75 0.32 5.15 -4.61
C TYR A 75 -0.51 3.91 -4.88
N LEU A 76 -1.35 3.93 -5.89
CA LEU A 76 -2.18 2.78 -6.24
C LEU A 76 -1.35 1.65 -6.83
N GLY A 77 -0.41 1.98 -7.71
CA GLY A 77 0.55 1.01 -8.24
C GLY A 77 1.43 0.43 -7.15
N ALA A 78 1.93 1.28 -6.24
CA ALA A 78 2.72 0.84 -5.09
C ALA A 78 1.91 -0.10 -4.19
N ARG A 79 0.64 0.21 -3.93
CA ARG A 79 -0.24 -0.63 -3.13
C ARG A 79 -0.38 -2.04 -3.72
N GLU A 80 -0.57 -2.15 -5.01
CA GLU A 80 -0.67 -3.45 -5.68
C GLU A 80 0.59 -4.29 -5.50
N VAL A 81 1.75 -3.67 -5.64
CA VAL A 81 3.03 -4.36 -5.45
C VAL A 81 3.19 -4.81 -4.00
N PHE A 82 2.89 -3.95 -3.02
CA PHE A 82 2.97 -4.33 -1.61
C PHE A 82 1.98 -5.43 -1.24
N GLU A 83 0.75 -5.38 -1.75
CA GLU A 83 -0.25 -6.43 -1.50
C GLU A 83 0.22 -7.78 -2.04
N ASP A 84 0.78 -7.82 -3.25
CA ASP A 84 1.38 -9.02 -3.81
C ASP A 84 2.52 -9.54 -2.92
N MET A 85 3.40 -8.65 -2.48
CA MET A 85 4.52 -9.01 -1.62
C MET A 85 4.09 -9.52 -0.24
N THR A 86 3.07 -8.93 0.38
CA THR A 86 2.57 -9.40 1.67
C THR A 86 1.96 -10.79 1.59
N GLN A 87 1.43 -11.16 0.44
CA GLN A 87 0.91 -12.52 0.20
C GLN A 87 2.02 -13.53 -0.08
N LYS A 88 3.02 -13.15 -0.87
CA LYS A 88 4.12 -14.04 -1.26
C LYS A 88 5.23 -14.14 -0.21
N HIS A 89 5.46 -13.07 0.53
CA HIS A 89 6.55 -12.94 1.49
C HIS A 89 6.05 -12.38 2.84
N PRO A 90 5.13 -13.10 3.52
CA PRO A 90 4.50 -12.59 4.74
C PRO A 90 5.43 -12.46 5.94
N THR A 91 6.65 -12.99 5.86
CA THR A 91 7.63 -12.96 6.96
C THR A 91 8.68 -11.84 6.81
N LEU A 92 8.64 -11.10 5.70
CA LEU A 92 9.57 -9.99 5.47
C LEU A 92 9.01 -8.72 6.11
N ASP A 93 9.59 -8.33 7.23
CA ASP A 93 9.13 -7.19 8.03
C ASP A 93 9.12 -5.86 7.26
N TYR A 94 10.13 -5.62 6.43
CA TYR A 94 10.25 -4.38 5.67
C TYR A 94 9.12 -4.20 4.65
N VAL A 95 8.53 -5.28 4.17
CA VAL A 95 7.37 -5.23 3.26
C VAL A 95 6.16 -4.66 3.99
N TRP A 96 5.88 -5.15 5.19
CA TRP A 96 4.80 -4.65 6.03
C TRP A 96 5.03 -3.21 6.45
N TYR A 97 6.28 -2.86 6.75
CA TYR A 97 6.67 -1.50 7.09
C TYR A 97 6.39 -0.53 5.93
N GLY A 98 6.87 -0.86 4.73
CA GLY A 98 6.63 -0.05 3.53
C GLY A 98 5.14 0.06 3.18
N ALA A 99 4.40 -1.04 3.28
CA ALA A 99 2.96 -1.05 3.07
C ALA A 99 2.23 -0.15 4.09
N GLY A 100 2.68 -0.15 5.34
CA GLY A 100 2.16 0.73 6.38
C GLY A 100 2.43 2.21 6.09
N ALA A 101 3.65 2.54 5.67
CA ALA A 101 4.02 3.90 5.27
C ALA A 101 3.14 4.40 4.11
N LEU A 102 2.92 3.56 3.11
CA LEU A 102 2.04 3.89 1.99
C LEU A 102 0.62 4.18 2.44
N GLN A 103 0.04 3.34 3.30
CA GLN A 103 -1.32 3.57 3.81
C GLN A 103 -1.42 4.87 4.61
N CYS A 104 -0.38 5.21 5.36
CA CYS A 104 -0.31 6.49 6.06
C CYS A 104 -0.30 7.68 5.09
N LEU A 105 0.50 7.62 4.03
CA LEU A 105 0.55 8.65 3.00
C LEU A 105 -0.78 8.81 2.27
N MET A 106 -1.54 7.72 2.14
CA MET A 106 -2.88 7.75 1.55
C MET A 106 -3.98 8.21 2.52
N GLY A 107 -3.65 8.43 3.78
CA GLY A 107 -4.61 8.83 4.82
C GLY A 107 -5.43 7.68 5.41
N HIS A 108 -5.07 6.44 5.12
CA HIS A 108 -5.74 5.24 5.63
C HIS A 108 -5.09 4.77 6.94
N PHE A 109 -5.29 5.52 8.01
CA PHE A 109 -4.58 5.31 9.28
C PHE A 109 -4.85 3.96 9.95
N PRO A 110 -6.09 3.44 10.00
CA PRO A 110 -6.31 2.09 10.57
C PRO A 110 -5.50 1.00 9.86
N ASP A 111 -5.45 1.04 8.54
CA ASP A 111 -4.69 0.09 7.74
C ASP A 111 -3.19 0.28 7.93
N ALA A 112 -2.74 1.53 8.01
CA ALA A 112 -1.33 1.85 8.26
C ALA A 112 -0.87 1.29 9.61
N ILE A 113 -1.66 1.46 10.65
CA ILE A 113 -1.36 0.94 11.98
C ILE A 113 -1.33 -0.57 12.00
N SER A 114 -2.29 -1.22 11.35
CA SER A 114 -2.33 -2.68 11.23
C SER A 114 -1.07 -3.24 10.57
N ARG A 115 -0.64 -2.65 9.47
CA ARG A 115 0.54 -3.11 8.74
C ARG A 115 1.84 -2.82 9.50
N LEU A 116 1.94 -1.64 10.09
CA LEU A 116 3.10 -1.29 10.93
C LEU A 116 3.18 -2.20 12.16
N SER A 117 2.06 -2.53 12.77
CA SER A 117 1.99 -3.48 13.89
C SER A 117 2.55 -4.84 13.50
N GLU A 118 2.23 -5.34 12.32
CA GLU A 118 2.77 -6.61 11.81
C GLU A 118 4.29 -6.50 11.56
N ALA A 119 4.76 -5.39 11.01
CA ALA A 119 6.19 -5.14 10.82
C ALA A 119 6.95 -5.18 12.16
N ILE A 120 6.39 -4.56 13.18
CA ILE A 120 6.97 -4.54 14.54
C ILE A 120 6.95 -5.93 15.17
N ARG A 121 5.87 -6.70 14.96
CA ARG A 121 5.79 -8.09 15.44
C ARG A 121 6.90 -8.94 14.85
N LEU A 122 7.17 -8.77 13.56
CA LEU A 122 8.23 -9.52 12.85
C LEU A 122 9.63 -9.05 13.23
N ASN A 123 9.80 -7.74 13.41
CA ASN A 123 11.08 -7.14 13.80
C ASN A 123 10.82 -5.92 14.70
N PRO A 124 11.05 -6.04 16.02
CA PRO A 124 10.81 -4.94 16.97
C PRO A 124 11.60 -3.66 16.69
N ALA A 125 12.71 -3.72 15.94
CA ALA A 125 13.49 -2.56 15.56
C ALA A 125 12.69 -1.56 14.69
N ASN A 126 11.66 -2.03 14.00
CA ASN A 126 10.77 -1.18 13.20
C ASN A 126 10.04 -0.13 14.05
N ARG A 127 9.81 -0.40 15.33
CA ARG A 127 9.21 0.56 16.26
C ARG A 127 10.06 1.81 16.39
N PHE A 128 11.37 1.63 16.57
CA PHE A 128 12.30 2.75 16.71
C PHE A 128 12.47 3.51 15.41
N GLN A 129 12.52 2.81 14.28
CA GLN A 129 12.59 3.42 12.96
C GLN A 129 11.37 4.30 12.70
N ALA A 130 10.17 3.81 13.00
CA ALA A 130 8.91 4.53 12.78
C ALA A 130 8.79 5.81 13.61
N ARG A 131 9.41 5.88 14.79
CA ARG A 131 9.41 7.07 15.66
C ARG A 131 10.00 8.31 14.97
N ASN A 132 10.95 8.11 14.06
CA ASN A 132 11.67 9.18 13.39
C ASN A 132 11.38 9.25 11.88
N ASP A 133 10.47 8.43 11.39
CA ASP A 133 10.17 8.36 9.97
C ASP A 133 9.14 9.41 9.59
N VAL A 134 9.52 10.30 8.66
CA VAL A 134 8.67 11.39 8.17
C VAL A 134 7.41 10.88 7.46
N ASP A 135 7.43 9.66 6.92
CA ASP A 135 6.29 9.06 6.22
C ASP A 135 5.11 8.81 7.16
N PHE A 136 5.35 8.71 8.47
CA PHE A 136 4.31 8.55 9.50
C PHE A 136 3.91 9.86 10.19
N LYS A 137 4.45 10.98 9.76
CA LYS A 137 4.23 12.27 10.42
C LYS A 137 2.76 12.65 10.51
N SER A 138 1.96 12.34 9.50
CA SER A 138 0.53 12.65 9.48
C SER A 138 -0.27 11.85 10.52
N MET A 139 0.27 10.75 11.04
CA MET A 139 -0.33 9.95 12.11
C MET A 139 0.20 10.30 13.51
N ALA A 140 1.09 11.27 13.64
CA ALA A 140 1.79 11.53 14.91
C ALA A 140 0.84 11.80 16.09
N ASP A 141 -0.33 12.37 15.81
CA ASP A 141 -1.35 12.71 16.82
C ASP A 141 -2.40 11.60 17.03
N ASP A 142 -2.33 10.50 16.28
CA ASP A 142 -3.25 9.38 16.46
C ASP A 142 -2.87 8.57 17.70
N PRO A 143 -3.78 8.43 18.68
CA PRO A 143 -3.48 7.67 19.92
C PRO A 143 -3.05 6.23 19.67
N ARG A 144 -3.59 5.59 18.64
CA ARG A 144 -3.23 4.20 18.28
C ARG A 144 -1.78 4.10 17.81
N PHE A 145 -1.30 5.11 17.10
CA PHE A 145 0.07 5.19 16.66
C PHE A 145 1.02 5.40 17.84
N THR A 146 0.68 6.29 18.76
CA THR A 146 1.44 6.52 19.99
C THR A 146 1.51 5.25 20.85
N GLU A 147 0.41 4.56 21.02
CA GLU A 147 0.35 3.29 21.76
C GLU A 147 1.24 2.21 21.15
N LEU A 148 1.24 2.13 19.81
CA LEU A 148 2.06 1.17 19.07
C LEU A 148 3.56 1.45 19.23
N LEU A 149 3.96 2.73 19.15
CA LEU A 149 5.37 3.11 19.18
C LEU A 149 5.94 3.24 20.58
N TYR A 150 5.11 3.57 21.56
CA TYR A 150 5.50 3.83 22.94
C TYR A 150 4.65 3.02 23.94
N PRO A 151 4.72 1.68 23.89
CA PRO A 151 3.87 0.83 24.73
C PRO A 151 4.11 1.02 26.22
N ASP A 152 5.33 1.43 26.61
CA ASP A 152 5.70 1.63 28.02
C ASP A 152 5.09 2.91 28.61
N VAL A 153 4.70 3.86 27.76
CA VAL A 153 4.05 5.12 28.17
C VAL A 153 2.56 4.90 28.44
N SER A 154 1.93 3.97 27.72
CA SER A 154 0.50 3.66 27.87
C SER A 154 0.19 2.88 29.16
N VAL A 155 1.19 2.37 29.87
CA VAL A 155 1.05 1.65 31.14
C VAL A 155 0.99 2.60 32.35
N GLU A 156 1.35 3.87 32.18
CA GLU A 156 1.08 4.89 33.20
C GLU A 156 -0.38 5.30 33.15
N GLY A 157 -1.27 4.36 33.52
CA GLY A 157 -2.57 4.70 34.03
C GLY A 157 -2.42 5.59 35.27
N PRO A 158 -3.47 6.29 35.73
CA PRO A 158 -3.39 7.09 36.93
C PRO A 158 -2.76 6.25 38.05
N ALA A 159 -1.67 6.79 38.61
CA ALA A 159 -0.94 6.13 39.65
C ALA A 159 -1.94 5.61 40.69
N ASP A 160 -1.96 4.30 40.94
CA ASP A 160 -2.78 3.71 41.98
C ASP A 160 -2.40 4.39 43.31
N PRO A 161 -3.28 5.19 43.91
CA PRO A 161 -2.95 5.92 45.11
C PRO A 161 -2.65 4.99 46.29
N ASP A 162 -2.97 3.71 46.16
CA ASP A 162 -2.74 2.68 47.19
C ASP A 162 -1.46 1.87 46.91
N HIS A 163 -0.72 2.19 45.86
CA HIS A 163 0.52 1.50 45.59
C HIS A 163 1.60 1.88 46.62
N LYS A 164 1.61 1.10 47.73
CA LYS A 164 2.65 1.21 48.73
C LYS A 164 3.94 0.56 48.21
N TRP A 165 4.96 1.37 48.03
CA TRP A 165 6.31 0.87 47.76
C TRP A 165 6.77 0.06 48.98
N HIS A 166 6.86 -1.26 48.79
CA HIS A 166 7.52 -2.13 49.77
C HIS A 166 8.99 -2.24 49.39
N PHE A 167 9.83 -1.61 50.14
CA PHE A 167 11.27 -1.79 50.05
C PHE A 167 11.73 -2.99 50.86
#